data_8bfc2eadc0393420b9a8c78802c881b4
#
_entry.id   8bfc2eadc0393420b9a8c78802c881b4
#
_cell.length_a   1.000
_cell.length_b   1.000
_cell.length_c   1.000
_cell.angle_alpha   90.00
_cell.angle_beta   90.00
_cell.angle_gamma   90.00
#
_symmetry.space_group_name_H-M   'P 1'
#
loop_
_entity.id
_entity.type
_entity.pdbx_description
1 polymer ?
#
loop_
_entity_poly.entity_id
_entity_poly.type
_entity_poly.pdbx_seq_one_letter_code
_entity_poly.pdbx_strand_id
1 'polypeptide(L)'
;MKKLLNTLYLTQDNFYLTRERDNIVIKQEGKVINRFPYRIIDGIVCFSYLGASPSLIELCAENQINLSFHTPQGRFCGRFVGATNGNVLLRRQQYRLADAEMSIEYAQRFILAKISNSRKYLLRFKRDHRERIDTHLFEEVNTELTWAMEQVQLAEDKNSLLGIEGQAANQYFRIFNDFVLNDKETFQFNGRTRRPPLDCVNALLSFGYSLLTYECQSALEAVGLDSYVGFFHTDRPGRASLALDLVEEFRAFIVDRFVFSLINKGQITKKDFEFKENGSVFLSEKGRATFLELWQKRKHMEVEHPYTKEKVKMMLLPYVQAQLLAKAIRGELESYPPFMI
;
A
#
# COMPACT_ATOMS: atom_id res chain seq x y z
N MET A 1 -21.02 7.49 -5.94
CA MET A 1 -19.78 6.86 -5.43
C MET A 1 -19.61 5.50 -6.10
N LYS A 2 -18.47 5.23 -6.75
CA LYS A 2 -18.21 3.92 -7.38
C LYS A 2 -18.02 2.87 -6.27
N LYS A 3 -18.82 1.81 -6.25
CA LYS A 3 -18.60 0.69 -5.33
C LYS A 3 -17.44 -0.13 -5.87
N LEU A 4 -16.24 0.05 -5.33
CA LEU A 4 -15.09 -0.82 -5.59
C LEU A 4 -15.27 -2.07 -4.73
N LEU A 5 -15.58 -3.21 -5.32
CA LEU A 5 -16.10 -4.32 -4.54
C LEU A 5 -15.19 -5.54 -4.48
N ASN A 6 -14.49 -5.93 -5.55
CA ASN A 6 -13.79 -7.20 -5.54
C ASN A 6 -12.50 -7.16 -6.38
N THR A 7 -11.37 -7.43 -5.74
CA THR A 7 -10.12 -7.73 -6.42
C THR A 7 -9.93 -9.23 -6.49
N LEU A 8 -9.70 -9.75 -7.69
CA LEU A 8 -9.41 -11.16 -7.94
C LEU A 8 -7.91 -11.39 -7.87
N TYR A 9 -7.45 -12.19 -6.92
CA TYR A 9 -6.06 -12.60 -6.79
C TYR A 9 -5.85 -14.00 -7.34
N LEU A 10 -4.97 -14.14 -8.32
CA LEU A 10 -4.63 -15.40 -8.97
C LEU A 10 -3.23 -15.81 -8.52
N THR A 11 -3.14 -16.71 -7.56
CA THR A 11 -1.90 -17.04 -6.86
C THR A 11 -1.15 -18.24 -7.45
N GLN A 12 -1.77 -19.01 -8.34
CA GLN A 12 -1.15 -20.17 -8.96
C GLN A 12 -0.49 -19.80 -10.30
N ASP A 13 0.67 -20.38 -10.57
CA ASP A 13 1.54 -20.02 -11.70
C ASP A 13 0.99 -20.43 -13.07
N ASN A 14 0.05 -21.39 -13.12
CA ASN A 14 -0.48 -21.99 -14.32
C ASN A 14 -1.90 -21.52 -14.68
N PHE A 15 -2.35 -20.40 -14.12
CA PHE A 15 -3.61 -19.79 -14.49
C PHE A 15 -3.48 -18.92 -15.74
N TYR A 16 -4.38 -19.12 -16.69
CA TYR A 16 -4.58 -18.27 -17.86
C TYR A 16 -5.94 -17.57 -17.77
N LEU A 17 -5.96 -16.29 -18.05
CA LEU A 17 -7.15 -15.45 -18.01
C LEU A 17 -7.73 -15.23 -19.40
N THR A 18 -9.04 -15.35 -19.54
CA THR A 18 -9.74 -15.06 -20.80
C THR A 18 -11.12 -14.47 -20.56
N ARG A 19 -11.74 -13.96 -21.63
CA ARG A 19 -13.12 -13.47 -21.64
C ARG A 19 -14.03 -14.48 -22.29
N GLU A 20 -15.19 -14.74 -21.69
CA GLU A 20 -16.31 -15.42 -22.35
C GLU A 20 -17.58 -14.59 -22.09
N ARG A 21 -18.04 -13.86 -23.13
CA ARG A 21 -19.16 -12.90 -23.03
C ARG A 21 -18.91 -11.86 -21.92
N ASP A 22 -19.77 -11.83 -20.90
CA ASP A 22 -19.71 -10.91 -19.75
C ASP A 22 -18.94 -11.49 -18.55
N ASN A 23 -18.15 -12.55 -18.76
CA ASN A 23 -17.41 -13.19 -17.68
C ASN A 23 -15.89 -13.15 -17.91
N ILE A 24 -15.18 -12.92 -16.81
CA ILE A 24 -13.77 -13.20 -16.65
C ILE A 24 -13.66 -14.70 -16.35
N VAL A 25 -12.91 -15.42 -17.14
CA VAL A 25 -12.77 -16.87 -17.05
C VAL A 25 -11.34 -17.23 -16.71
N ILE A 26 -11.17 -18.06 -15.69
CA ILE A 26 -9.89 -18.61 -15.28
C ILE A 26 -9.77 -20.01 -15.86
N LYS A 27 -8.69 -20.25 -16.59
CA LYS A 27 -8.33 -21.56 -17.13
C LYS A 27 -7.05 -22.06 -16.51
N GLN A 28 -6.99 -23.37 -16.30
CA GLN A 28 -5.81 -24.11 -15.88
C GLN A 28 -5.66 -25.32 -16.81
N GLU A 29 -4.52 -25.47 -17.49
CA GLU A 29 -4.28 -26.54 -18.46
C GLU A 29 -5.40 -26.67 -19.51
N GLY A 30 -5.91 -25.52 -19.99
CA GLY A 30 -6.99 -25.45 -20.97
C GLY A 30 -8.41 -25.68 -20.42
N LYS A 31 -8.54 -26.16 -19.18
CA LYS A 31 -9.85 -26.38 -18.53
C LYS A 31 -10.31 -25.15 -17.77
N VAL A 32 -11.61 -24.87 -17.83
CA VAL A 32 -12.21 -23.78 -17.06
C VAL A 32 -12.32 -24.17 -15.59
N ILE A 33 -11.68 -23.38 -14.74
CA ILE A 33 -11.71 -23.55 -13.28
C ILE A 33 -12.81 -22.69 -12.64
N ASN A 34 -12.94 -21.43 -13.12
CA ASN A 34 -13.94 -20.53 -12.55
C ASN A 34 -14.39 -19.46 -13.56
N ARG A 35 -15.54 -18.82 -13.26
CA ARG A 35 -16.13 -17.72 -14.04
C ARG A 35 -16.63 -16.65 -13.09
N PHE A 36 -16.31 -15.39 -13.36
CA PHE A 36 -16.76 -14.24 -12.59
C PHE A 36 -17.37 -13.19 -13.53
N PRO A 37 -18.58 -12.69 -13.25
CA PRO A 37 -19.12 -11.55 -13.98
C PRO A 37 -18.19 -10.35 -13.84
N TYR A 38 -17.77 -9.73 -14.97
CA TYR A 38 -16.82 -8.61 -14.89
C TYR A 38 -17.35 -7.42 -14.10
N ARG A 39 -18.67 -7.23 -14.05
CA ARG A 39 -19.34 -6.10 -13.39
C ARG A 39 -19.13 -6.05 -11.87
N ILE A 40 -18.74 -7.15 -11.27
CA ILE A 40 -18.47 -7.24 -9.82
C ILE A 40 -16.96 -7.19 -9.51
N ILE A 41 -16.10 -7.15 -10.54
CA ILE A 41 -14.65 -7.15 -10.41
C ILE A 41 -14.11 -5.75 -10.72
N ASP A 42 -13.32 -5.19 -9.82
CA ASP A 42 -12.67 -3.88 -9.97
C ASP A 42 -11.17 -4.00 -10.22
N GLY A 43 -10.59 -5.14 -9.90
CA GLY A 43 -9.18 -5.38 -10.12
C GLY A 43 -8.84 -6.86 -10.23
N ILE A 44 -7.79 -7.15 -10.97
CA ILE A 44 -7.21 -8.48 -11.14
C ILE A 44 -5.71 -8.36 -10.88
N VAL A 45 -5.23 -9.14 -9.91
CA VAL A 45 -3.81 -9.25 -9.57
C VAL A 45 -3.38 -10.68 -9.91
N CYS A 46 -2.57 -10.81 -10.94
CA CYS A 46 -2.17 -12.10 -11.49
C CYS A 46 -0.71 -12.41 -11.15
N PHE A 47 -0.47 -13.51 -10.46
CA PHE A 47 0.86 -14.03 -10.14
C PHE A 47 1.29 -15.15 -11.10
N SER A 48 0.56 -15.35 -12.18
CA SER A 48 0.84 -16.35 -13.22
C SER A 48 1.61 -15.75 -14.40
N TYR A 49 2.52 -16.53 -14.98
CA TYR A 49 3.25 -16.16 -16.19
C TYR A 49 2.47 -16.44 -17.50
N LEU A 50 1.34 -17.15 -17.44
CA LEU A 50 0.56 -17.48 -18.64
C LEU A 50 -0.21 -16.27 -19.20
N GLY A 51 -0.43 -15.24 -18.38
CA GLY A 51 -0.99 -13.99 -18.82
C GLY A 51 -2.51 -14.00 -19.03
N ALA A 52 -2.96 -13.14 -19.95
CA ALA A 52 -4.37 -12.93 -20.25
C ALA A 52 -4.61 -12.80 -21.77
N SER A 53 -5.81 -13.17 -22.22
CA SER A 53 -6.20 -12.99 -23.64
C SER A 53 -6.37 -11.50 -23.98
N PRO A 54 -6.09 -11.10 -25.26
CA PRO A 54 -6.35 -9.73 -25.71
C PRO A 54 -7.80 -9.26 -25.47
N SER A 55 -8.77 -10.15 -25.66
CA SER A 55 -10.19 -9.83 -25.43
C SER A 55 -10.53 -9.55 -23.97
N LEU A 56 -9.83 -10.17 -23.01
CA LEU A 56 -9.96 -9.83 -21.59
C LEU A 56 -9.27 -8.50 -21.28
N ILE A 57 -8.10 -8.27 -21.85
CA ILE A 57 -7.37 -7.01 -21.69
C ILE A 57 -8.23 -5.83 -22.18
N GLU A 58 -8.88 -5.97 -23.34
CA GLU A 58 -9.82 -5.00 -23.88
C GLU A 58 -11.00 -4.75 -22.92
N LEU A 59 -11.65 -5.82 -22.45
CA LEU A 59 -12.73 -5.73 -21.47
C LEU A 59 -12.30 -4.97 -20.21
N CYS A 60 -11.11 -5.25 -19.68
CA CYS A 60 -10.56 -4.58 -18.53
C CYS A 60 -10.33 -3.09 -18.79
N ALA A 61 -9.79 -2.75 -19.97
CA ALA A 61 -9.55 -1.37 -20.39
C ALA A 61 -10.85 -0.55 -20.50
N GLU A 62 -11.86 -1.09 -21.18
CA GLU A 62 -13.16 -0.43 -21.38
C GLU A 62 -13.92 -0.19 -20.08
N ASN A 63 -13.80 -1.12 -19.12
CA ASN A 63 -14.54 -1.07 -17.85
C ASN A 63 -13.70 -0.56 -16.67
N GLN A 64 -12.48 -0.06 -16.93
CA GLN A 64 -11.57 0.45 -15.90
C GLN A 64 -11.25 -0.59 -14.81
N ILE A 65 -11.20 -1.87 -15.17
CA ILE A 65 -10.77 -2.96 -14.30
C ILE A 65 -9.25 -2.97 -14.30
N ASN A 66 -8.65 -2.78 -13.14
CA ASN A 66 -7.18 -2.81 -12.99
C ASN A 66 -6.66 -4.23 -13.21
N LEU A 67 -5.86 -4.45 -14.24
CA LEU A 67 -5.21 -5.73 -14.52
C LEU A 67 -3.70 -5.59 -14.33
N SER A 68 -3.15 -6.32 -13.37
CA SER A 68 -1.72 -6.32 -13.08
C SER A 68 -1.14 -7.72 -13.03
N PHE A 69 0.13 -7.80 -13.41
CA PHE A 69 0.93 -9.02 -13.40
C PHE A 69 2.09 -8.87 -12.43
N HIS A 70 2.32 -9.93 -11.66
CA HIS A 70 3.37 -10.02 -10.66
C HIS A 70 4.11 -11.33 -10.81
N THR A 71 5.38 -11.36 -10.40
CA THR A 71 6.07 -12.65 -10.26
C THR A 71 5.43 -13.46 -9.14
N PRO A 72 5.63 -14.79 -9.09
CA PRO A 72 5.16 -15.62 -7.98
C PRO A 72 5.62 -15.11 -6.60
N GLN A 73 6.77 -14.42 -6.52
CA GLN A 73 7.30 -13.82 -5.29
C GLN A 73 6.71 -12.44 -4.96
N GLY A 74 5.75 -11.95 -5.77
CA GLY A 74 5.06 -10.68 -5.53
C GLY A 74 5.71 -9.44 -6.13
N ARG A 75 6.83 -9.58 -6.90
CA ARG A 75 7.43 -8.45 -7.62
C ARG A 75 6.50 -8.03 -8.76
N PHE A 76 6.17 -6.75 -8.80
CA PHE A 76 5.40 -6.17 -9.90
C PHE A 76 6.14 -6.34 -11.24
N CYS A 77 5.47 -6.89 -12.24
CA CYS A 77 5.98 -7.06 -13.61
C CYS A 77 5.46 -5.97 -14.53
N GLY A 78 4.17 -5.66 -14.44
CA GLY A 78 3.50 -4.70 -15.28
C GLY A 78 2.01 -4.66 -15.02
N ARG A 79 1.35 -3.64 -15.55
CA ARG A 79 -0.11 -3.54 -15.55
C ARG A 79 -0.58 -3.08 -16.92
N PHE A 80 -1.81 -3.41 -17.20
CA PHE A 80 -2.46 -2.91 -18.39
C PHE A 80 -3.24 -1.63 -18.04
N VAL A 81 -3.02 -0.58 -18.82
CA VAL A 81 -3.73 0.69 -18.74
C VAL A 81 -4.42 0.91 -20.07
N GLY A 82 -5.75 1.05 -20.04
CA GLY A 82 -6.54 1.38 -21.20
C GLY A 82 -6.36 2.84 -21.64
N ALA A 83 -7.14 3.26 -22.62
CA ALA A 83 -7.15 4.64 -23.08
C ALA A 83 -7.37 5.60 -21.92
N THR A 84 -6.53 6.60 -21.80
CA THR A 84 -6.58 7.56 -20.69
C THR A 84 -7.70 8.57 -20.93
N ASN A 85 -8.79 8.44 -20.22
CA ASN A 85 -9.90 9.41 -20.21
C ASN A 85 -9.70 10.50 -19.15
N GLY A 86 -8.44 10.74 -18.74
CA GLY A 86 -8.12 11.61 -17.62
C GLY A 86 -8.24 13.11 -17.96
N ASN A 87 -8.53 13.89 -16.92
CA ASN A 87 -8.59 15.35 -16.98
C ASN A 87 -7.18 15.94 -17.23
N VAL A 88 -6.90 16.36 -18.46
CA VAL A 88 -5.61 16.96 -18.86
C VAL A 88 -5.29 18.22 -18.02
N LEU A 89 -6.31 19.03 -17.67
CA LEU A 89 -6.11 20.24 -16.88
C LEU A 89 -5.65 19.92 -15.46
N LEU A 90 -6.18 18.85 -14.86
CA LEU A 90 -5.77 18.39 -13.53
C LEU A 90 -4.29 17.96 -13.54
N ARG A 91 -3.85 17.16 -14.54
CA ARG A 91 -2.44 16.76 -14.67
C ARG A 91 -1.51 17.94 -14.92
N ARG A 92 -1.92 18.89 -15.79
CA ARG A 92 -1.12 20.11 -16.00
C ARG A 92 -0.97 20.92 -14.72
N GLN A 93 -2.02 21.00 -13.89
CA GLN A 93 -1.92 21.66 -12.59
C GLN A 93 -1.05 20.88 -11.61
N GLN A 94 -1.18 19.55 -11.57
CA GLN A 94 -0.30 18.67 -10.77
C GLN A 94 1.17 18.92 -11.11
N TYR A 95 1.54 18.94 -12.40
CA TYR A 95 2.93 19.15 -12.82
C TYR A 95 3.45 20.53 -12.40
N ARG A 96 2.65 21.59 -12.59
CA ARG A 96 3.03 22.93 -12.15
C ARG A 96 3.25 23.01 -10.64
N LEU A 97 2.42 22.36 -9.85
CA LEU A 97 2.55 22.33 -8.39
C LEU A 97 3.75 21.47 -7.95
N ALA A 98 4.04 20.37 -8.64
CA ALA A 98 5.18 19.52 -8.33
C ALA A 98 6.52 20.23 -8.58
N ASP A 99 6.59 21.10 -9.60
CA ASP A 99 7.77 21.91 -9.94
C ASP A 99 7.86 23.21 -9.13
N ALA A 100 6.79 23.64 -8.47
CA ALA A 100 6.77 24.86 -7.69
C ALA A 100 7.31 24.68 -6.26
N GLU A 101 7.71 25.78 -5.62
CA GLU A 101 8.08 25.81 -4.21
C GLU A 101 6.98 25.27 -3.28
N MET A 102 5.72 25.52 -3.64
CA MET A 102 4.56 24.97 -2.91
C MET A 102 4.48 23.45 -2.86
N SER A 103 5.28 22.73 -3.64
CA SER A 103 5.35 21.26 -3.58
C SER A 103 5.73 20.74 -2.20
N ILE A 104 6.46 21.53 -1.40
CA ILE A 104 6.86 21.19 -0.04
C ILE A 104 5.63 21.02 0.88
N GLU A 105 4.59 21.83 0.74
CA GLU A 105 3.38 21.74 1.57
C GLU A 105 2.68 20.38 1.40
N TYR A 106 2.58 19.88 0.17
CA TYR A 106 2.04 18.54 -0.10
C TYR A 106 2.94 17.45 0.49
N ALA A 107 4.25 17.58 0.32
CA ALA A 107 5.23 16.65 0.87
C ALA A 107 5.14 16.59 2.40
N GLN A 108 5.07 17.74 3.07
CA GLN A 108 4.88 17.84 4.53
C GLN A 108 3.61 17.11 4.99
N ARG A 109 2.49 17.23 4.25
CA ARG A 109 1.22 16.57 4.59
C ARG A 109 1.34 15.04 4.57
N PHE A 110 1.99 14.46 3.53
CA PHE A 110 2.23 13.01 3.46
C PHE A 110 3.11 12.53 4.63
N ILE A 111 4.20 13.23 4.92
CA ILE A 111 5.14 12.82 5.97
C ILE A 111 4.55 13.03 7.36
N LEU A 112 3.82 14.12 7.58
CA LEU A 112 3.09 14.35 8.83
C LEU A 112 2.09 13.23 9.12
N ALA A 113 1.31 12.79 8.11
CA ALA A 113 0.37 11.69 8.25
C ALA A 113 1.09 10.36 8.55
N LYS A 114 2.21 10.07 7.86
CA LYS A 114 3.05 8.91 8.14
C LYS A 114 3.45 8.84 9.60
N ILE A 115 4.08 9.92 10.11
CA ILE A 115 4.60 9.97 11.47
C ILE A 115 3.45 9.93 12.50
N SER A 116 2.38 10.70 12.27
CA SER A 116 1.19 10.70 13.13
C SER A 116 0.55 9.32 13.25
N ASN A 117 0.36 8.61 12.12
CA ASN A 117 -0.26 7.28 12.12
C ASN A 117 0.66 6.22 12.73
N SER A 118 1.97 6.32 12.54
CA SER A 118 2.97 5.47 13.22
C SER A 118 2.91 5.67 14.75
N ARG A 119 2.89 6.93 15.19
CA ARG A 119 2.77 7.30 16.60
C ARG A 119 1.45 6.81 17.21
N LYS A 120 0.33 6.95 16.52
CA LYS A 120 -0.97 6.46 17.00
C LYS A 120 -1.03 4.94 17.09
N TYR A 121 -0.41 4.22 16.16
CA TYR A 121 -0.29 2.77 16.25
C TYR A 121 0.55 2.36 17.46
N LEU A 122 1.70 2.99 17.67
CA LEU A 122 2.56 2.81 18.84
C LEU A 122 1.78 3.00 20.15
N LEU A 123 1.09 4.14 20.31
CA LEU A 123 0.33 4.45 21.52
C LEU A 123 -0.79 3.46 21.79
N ARG A 124 -1.50 3.04 20.73
CA ARG A 124 -2.52 2.02 20.86
C ARG A 124 -1.92 0.69 21.29
N PHE A 125 -0.84 0.26 20.65
CA PHE A 125 -0.18 -1.00 20.98
C PHE A 125 0.34 -1.00 22.41
N LYS A 126 0.98 0.09 22.85
CA LYS A 126 1.43 0.31 24.23
C LYS A 126 0.28 0.17 25.22
N ARG A 127 -0.86 0.81 24.97
CA ARG A 127 -2.04 0.72 25.84
C ARG A 127 -2.57 -0.70 25.95
N ASP A 128 -2.65 -1.40 24.80
CA ASP A 128 -3.29 -2.72 24.69
C ASP A 128 -2.36 -3.86 25.21
N HIS A 129 -1.02 -3.63 25.30
CA HIS A 129 -0.01 -4.65 25.64
C HIS A 129 1.04 -4.23 26.66
N ARG A 130 0.72 -3.30 27.56
CA ARG A 130 1.63 -2.64 28.50
C ARG A 130 2.53 -3.60 29.29
N GLU A 131 2.00 -4.77 29.68
CA GLU A 131 2.73 -5.76 30.51
C GLU A 131 3.71 -6.64 29.70
N ARG A 132 3.71 -6.54 28.38
CA ARG A 132 4.45 -7.44 27.46
C ARG A 132 5.53 -6.73 26.65
N ILE A 133 5.70 -5.43 26.84
CA ILE A 133 6.57 -4.57 26.04
C ILE A 133 7.45 -3.69 26.94
N ASP A 134 8.53 -3.16 26.40
CA ASP A 134 9.33 -2.11 27.05
C ASP A 134 8.61 -0.75 26.94
N THR A 135 7.87 -0.39 27.98
CA THR A 135 7.09 0.86 28.02
C THR A 135 7.97 2.10 27.99
N HIS A 136 9.22 2.04 28.49
CA HIS A 136 10.15 3.15 28.47
C HIS A 136 10.62 3.43 27.05
N LEU A 137 11.02 2.41 26.31
CA LEU A 137 11.37 2.53 24.89
C LEU A 137 10.21 3.10 24.06
N PHE A 138 8.98 2.69 24.34
CA PHE A 138 7.80 3.23 23.65
C PHE A 138 7.57 4.72 23.96
N GLU A 139 7.89 5.19 25.17
CA GLU A 139 7.80 6.61 25.53
C GLU A 139 8.89 7.44 24.86
N GLU A 140 10.13 6.95 24.84
CA GLU A 140 11.21 7.59 24.10
C GLU A 140 10.82 7.77 22.62
N VAL A 141 10.41 6.68 21.95
CA VAL A 141 10.03 6.73 20.54
C VAL A 141 8.83 7.64 20.32
N ASN A 142 7.84 7.66 21.23
CA ASN A 142 6.71 8.57 21.14
C ASN A 142 7.15 10.05 21.21
N THR A 143 8.12 10.38 22.07
CA THR A 143 8.68 11.73 22.18
C THR A 143 9.41 12.14 20.91
N GLU A 144 10.24 11.25 20.35
CA GLU A 144 10.96 11.49 19.11
C GLU A 144 10.01 11.69 17.92
N LEU A 145 8.95 10.86 17.82
CA LEU A 145 7.94 11.02 16.76
C LEU A 145 7.13 12.31 16.92
N THR A 146 6.88 12.75 18.15
CA THR A 146 6.19 14.03 18.40
C THR A 146 7.06 15.20 17.97
N TRP A 147 8.33 15.21 18.35
CA TRP A 147 9.30 16.19 17.88
C TRP A 147 9.43 16.21 16.36
N ALA A 148 9.52 15.03 15.72
CA ALA A 148 9.60 14.94 14.27
C ALA A 148 8.38 15.54 13.57
N MET A 149 7.16 15.40 14.13
CA MET A 149 5.95 16.03 13.59
C MET A 149 6.02 17.56 13.61
N GLU A 150 6.62 18.15 14.65
CA GLU A 150 6.85 19.60 14.75
C GLU A 150 7.87 20.04 13.70
N GLN A 151 8.97 19.30 13.54
CA GLN A 151 10.01 19.60 12.55
C GLN A 151 9.53 19.50 11.11
N VAL A 152 8.62 18.55 10.80
CA VAL A 152 8.00 18.45 9.47
C VAL A 152 7.30 19.75 9.08
N GLN A 153 6.63 20.43 10.00
CA GLN A 153 5.92 21.69 9.74
C GLN A 153 6.88 22.86 9.51
N LEU A 154 8.10 22.76 10.02
CA LEU A 154 9.14 23.80 9.91
C LEU A 154 10.11 23.55 8.76
N ALA A 155 10.01 22.40 8.07
CA ALA A 155 10.90 22.06 6.98
C ALA A 155 10.67 22.96 5.75
N GLU A 156 11.69 23.69 5.32
CA GLU A 156 11.62 24.62 4.18
C GLU A 156 11.95 23.97 2.84
N ASP A 157 12.58 22.80 2.86
CA ASP A 157 12.97 22.08 1.66
C ASP A 157 12.81 20.56 1.76
N LYS A 158 12.80 19.89 0.60
CA LYS A 158 12.59 18.43 0.52
C LYS A 158 13.73 17.61 1.12
N ASN A 159 14.97 18.11 1.16
CA ASN A 159 16.11 17.38 1.72
C ASN A 159 16.02 17.36 3.24
N SER A 160 15.70 18.50 3.85
CA SER A 160 15.42 18.61 5.29
C SER A 160 14.28 17.68 5.68
N LEU A 161 13.17 17.67 4.91
CA LEU A 161 12.03 16.79 5.13
C LEU A 161 12.41 15.31 5.01
N LEU A 162 13.27 14.94 4.05
CA LEU A 162 13.79 13.58 3.89
C LEU A 162 14.64 13.15 5.09
N GLY A 163 15.44 14.05 5.64
CA GLY A 163 16.22 13.79 6.85
C GLY A 163 15.33 13.52 8.06
N ILE A 164 14.29 14.34 8.26
CA ILE A 164 13.31 14.18 9.34
C ILE A 164 12.54 12.87 9.20
N GLU A 165 12.08 12.56 7.99
CA GLU A 165 11.39 11.30 7.67
C GLU A 165 12.26 10.09 8.00
N GLY A 166 13.53 10.10 7.57
CA GLY A 166 14.47 9.02 7.81
C GLY A 166 14.75 8.81 9.30
N GLN A 167 14.95 9.90 10.07
CA GLN A 167 15.12 9.84 11.52
C GLN A 167 13.87 9.27 12.21
N ALA A 168 12.69 9.78 11.88
CA ALA A 168 11.43 9.29 12.43
C ALA A 168 11.19 7.81 12.12
N ALA A 169 11.49 7.37 10.89
CA ALA A 169 11.39 5.97 10.50
C ALA A 169 12.36 5.08 11.30
N ASN A 170 13.60 5.52 11.49
CA ASN A 170 14.58 4.79 12.30
C ASN A 170 14.11 4.64 13.75
N GLN A 171 13.58 5.70 14.36
CA GLN A 171 13.02 5.63 15.71
C GLN A 171 11.84 4.66 15.78
N TYR A 172 10.92 4.74 14.84
CA TYR A 172 9.76 3.85 14.79
C TYR A 172 10.16 2.37 14.64
N PHE A 173 11.20 2.05 13.86
CA PHE A 173 11.68 0.67 13.69
C PHE A 173 12.33 0.08 14.95
N ARG A 174 12.78 0.90 15.92
CA ARG A 174 13.35 0.40 17.19
C ARG A 174 12.37 -0.47 17.97
N ILE A 175 11.05 -0.21 17.87
CA ILE A 175 10.01 -0.94 18.61
C ILE A 175 9.41 -2.13 17.84
N PHE A 176 9.91 -2.46 16.64
CA PHE A 176 9.29 -3.51 15.81
C PHE A 176 9.38 -4.89 16.44
N ASN A 177 10.46 -5.20 17.17
CA ASN A 177 10.56 -6.45 17.91
C ASN A 177 9.55 -6.54 19.07
N ASP A 178 9.16 -5.41 19.66
CA ASP A 178 8.16 -5.37 20.72
C ASP A 178 6.73 -5.53 20.18
N PHE A 179 6.49 -5.18 18.90
CA PHE A 179 5.22 -5.50 18.23
C PHE A 179 5.02 -7.00 18.00
N VAL A 180 6.09 -7.80 18.05
CA VAL A 180 6.02 -9.26 17.94
C VAL A 180 5.79 -9.85 19.33
N LEU A 181 4.58 -10.38 19.56
CA LEU A 181 4.17 -10.98 20.83
C LEU A 181 4.15 -12.52 20.80
N ASN A 182 4.27 -13.11 19.60
CA ASN A 182 4.23 -14.55 19.37
C ASN A 182 5.37 -14.96 18.45
N ASP A 183 6.03 -16.10 18.74
CA ASP A 183 7.14 -16.68 17.96
C ASP A 183 8.23 -15.63 17.63
N LYS A 184 8.76 -14.98 18.67
CA LYS A 184 9.79 -13.93 18.55
C LYS A 184 11.06 -14.41 17.87
N GLU A 185 11.37 -15.71 17.94
CA GLU A 185 12.55 -16.30 17.30
C GLU A 185 12.42 -16.29 15.77
N THR A 186 11.26 -16.74 15.24
CA THR A 186 11.00 -16.73 13.79
C THR A 186 10.83 -15.33 13.23
N PHE A 187 10.18 -14.43 14.00
CA PHE A 187 9.80 -13.09 13.55
C PHE A 187 10.72 -12.00 14.14
N GLN A 188 11.99 -12.31 14.32
CA GLN A 188 12.98 -11.31 14.69
C GLN A 188 13.16 -10.29 13.56
N PHE A 189 13.08 -9.00 13.90
CA PHE A 189 13.32 -7.90 12.98
C PHE A 189 14.70 -7.29 13.23
N ASN A 190 15.59 -7.35 12.23
CA ASN A 190 16.98 -6.88 12.31
C ASN A 190 17.21 -5.57 11.53
N GLY A 191 16.22 -4.68 11.57
CA GLY A 191 16.24 -3.45 10.77
C GLY A 191 15.55 -3.63 9.41
N ARG A 192 15.26 -2.51 8.75
CA ARG A 192 14.48 -2.53 7.50
C ARG A 192 15.33 -2.92 6.30
N THR A 193 15.11 -4.12 5.76
CA THR A 193 15.71 -4.62 4.50
C THR A 193 14.61 -4.78 3.44
N ARG A 194 14.90 -4.41 2.17
CA ARG A 194 13.86 -4.33 1.13
C ARG A 194 14.15 -5.15 -0.12
N ARG A 195 15.38 -5.19 -0.58
CA ARG A 195 15.75 -5.78 -1.89
C ARG A 195 17.11 -6.48 -1.79
N PRO A 196 17.09 -7.75 -1.39
CA PRO A 196 15.96 -8.56 -0.94
C PRO A 196 15.60 -8.33 0.55
N PRO A 197 14.41 -8.77 1.03
CA PRO A 197 14.12 -8.88 2.46
C PRO A 197 14.95 -10.02 3.06
N LEU A 198 15.50 -9.82 4.28
CA LEU A 198 16.42 -10.76 4.93
C LEU A 198 15.82 -11.45 6.17
N ASP A 199 14.59 -11.12 6.53
CA ASP A 199 13.84 -11.79 7.61
C ASP A 199 12.35 -11.87 7.27
N CYS A 200 11.60 -12.65 8.05
CA CYS A 200 10.19 -12.91 7.83
C CYS A 200 9.32 -11.65 7.95
N VAL A 201 9.65 -10.75 8.90
CA VAL A 201 8.91 -9.49 9.08
C VAL A 201 9.11 -8.59 7.87
N ASN A 202 10.36 -8.45 7.41
CA ASN A 202 10.67 -7.67 6.20
C ASN A 202 10.01 -8.26 4.94
N ALA A 203 9.90 -9.57 4.82
CA ALA A 203 9.19 -10.23 3.72
C ALA A 203 7.71 -9.86 3.71
N LEU A 204 7.03 -9.95 4.86
CA LEU A 204 5.61 -9.57 5.02
C LEU A 204 5.38 -8.08 4.74
N LEU A 205 6.20 -7.20 5.33
CA LEU A 205 6.10 -5.76 5.12
C LEU A 205 6.32 -5.37 3.65
N SER A 206 7.33 -5.96 3.00
CA SER A 206 7.63 -5.66 1.59
C SER A 206 6.50 -6.11 0.68
N PHE A 207 5.90 -7.27 0.94
CA PHE A 207 4.76 -7.77 0.18
C PHE A 207 3.52 -6.87 0.40
N GLY A 208 3.18 -6.55 1.65
CA GLY A 208 2.06 -5.67 1.97
C GLY A 208 2.21 -4.26 1.40
N TYR A 209 3.40 -3.66 1.48
CA TYR A 209 3.65 -2.34 0.87
C TYR A 209 3.56 -2.37 -0.66
N SER A 210 3.98 -3.46 -1.30
CA SER A 210 3.82 -3.59 -2.75
C SER A 210 2.36 -3.62 -3.16
N LEU A 211 1.51 -4.36 -2.44
CA LEU A 211 0.07 -4.39 -2.67
C LEU A 211 -0.57 -3.02 -2.45
N LEU A 212 -0.22 -2.35 -1.35
CA LEU A 212 -0.74 -1.02 -1.03
C LEU A 212 -0.30 0.03 -2.07
N THR A 213 0.96 -0.02 -2.52
CA THR A 213 1.47 0.88 -3.57
C THR A 213 0.66 0.73 -4.85
N TYR A 214 0.37 -0.50 -5.24
CA TYR A 214 -0.46 -0.79 -6.40
C TYR A 214 -1.88 -0.23 -6.24
N GLU A 215 -2.49 -0.38 -5.06
CA GLU A 215 -3.82 0.17 -4.77
C GLU A 215 -3.84 1.71 -4.81
N CYS A 216 -2.82 2.35 -4.22
CA CYS A 216 -2.66 3.81 -4.28
C CYS A 216 -2.47 4.30 -5.73
N GLN A 217 -1.64 3.60 -6.50
CA GLN A 217 -1.42 3.93 -7.90
C GLN A 217 -2.72 3.86 -8.70
N SER A 218 -3.48 2.77 -8.53
CA SER A 218 -4.78 2.58 -9.18
C SER A 218 -5.79 3.66 -8.79
N ALA A 219 -5.79 4.07 -7.52
CA ALA A 219 -6.67 5.11 -7.01
C ALA A 219 -6.36 6.49 -7.63
N LEU A 220 -5.07 6.86 -7.71
CA LEU A 220 -4.62 8.12 -8.31
C LEU A 220 -5.01 8.21 -9.79
N GLU A 221 -4.80 7.14 -10.55
CA GLU A 221 -5.15 7.11 -11.96
C GLU A 221 -6.65 7.12 -12.20
N ALA A 222 -7.43 6.48 -11.34
CA ALA A 222 -8.89 6.50 -11.43
C ALA A 222 -9.48 7.91 -11.26
N VAL A 223 -8.78 8.82 -10.57
CA VAL A 223 -9.19 10.23 -10.44
C VAL A 223 -8.53 11.16 -11.47
N GLY A 224 -7.66 10.61 -12.33
CA GLY A 224 -7.02 11.34 -13.43
C GLY A 224 -5.70 12.01 -13.07
N LEU A 225 -5.09 11.68 -11.92
CA LEU A 225 -3.74 12.09 -11.54
C LEU A 225 -2.68 11.20 -12.19
N ASP A 226 -1.51 11.77 -12.45
CA ASP A 226 -0.32 11.03 -12.84
C ASP A 226 0.34 10.43 -11.60
N SER A 227 0.32 9.12 -11.48
CA SER A 227 0.88 8.41 -10.33
C SER A 227 2.41 8.46 -10.25
N TYR A 228 3.09 8.92 -11.32
CA TYR A 228 4.55 9.00 -11.39
C TYR A 228 5.12 10.33 -10.94
N VAL A 229 4.34 11.42 -11.01
CA VAL A 229 4.79 12.77 -10.61
C VAL A 229 4.41 13.04 -9.17
N GLY A 230 5.38 12.92 -8.27
CA GLY A 230 5.23 13.07 -6.82
C GLY A 230 5.58 14.46 -6.30
N PHE A 231 5.26 14.68 -5.03
CA PHE A 231 5.60 15.90 -4.31
C PHE A 231 6.79 15.71 -3.37
N PHE A 232 6.85 14.57 -2.68
CA PHE A 232 7.94 14.21 -1.76
C PHE A 232 8.99 13.33 -2.44
N HIS A 233 8.57 12.22 -3.02
CA HIS A 233 9.48 11.35 -3.73
C HIS A 233 9.89 11.95 -5.08
N THR A 234 11.19 12.12 -5.29
CA THR A 234 11.76 12.61 -6.57
C THR A 234 11.37 11.72 -7.75
N ASP A 235 11.09 12.31 -8.87
CA ASP A 235 10.78 11.60 -10.10
C ASP A 235 12.00 10.80 -10.60
N ARG A 236 11.75 9.55 -10.94
CA ARG A 236 12.73 8.64 -11.54
C ARG A 236 12.04 7.74 -12.55
N PRO A 237 12.67 7.38 -13.67
CA PRO A 237 12.10 6.46 -14.63
C PRO A 237 11.59 5.18 -13.97
N GLY A 238 10.34 4.81 -14.23
CA GLY A 238 9.71 3.61 -13.69
C GLY A 238 9.30 3.67 -12.21
N ARG A 239 9.42 4.82 -11.54
CA ARG A 239 9.03 5.01 -10.14
C ARG A 239 7.71 5.77 -10.05
N ALA A 240 6.69 5.14 -9.50
CA ALA A 240 5.40 5.78 -9.25
C ALA A 240 5.48 6.68 -8.00
N SER A 241 6.12 7.85 -8.13
CA SER A 241 6.49 8.74 -7.02
C SER A 241 5.29 9.22 -6.23
N LEU A 242 4.20 9.65 -6.88
CA LEU A 242 2.98 10.08 -6.17
C LEU A 242 2.27 8.90 -5.47
N ALA A 243 2.30 7.71 -6.08
CA ALA A 243 1.74 6.54 -5.39
C ALA A 243 2.53 6.20 -4.13
N LEU A 244 3.87 6.37 -4.13
CA LEU A 244 4.70 6.20 -2.94
C LEU A 244 4.43 7.29 -1.90
N ASP A 245 4.20 8.54 -2.32
CA ASP A 245 3.79 9.63 -1.42
C ASP A 245 2.48 9.27 -0.69
N LEU A 246 1.47 8.85 -1.45
CA LEU A 246 0.18 8.48 -0.89
C LEU A 246 0.25 7.24 0.02
N VAL A 247 1.12 6.28 -0.27
CA VAL A 247 1.35 5.09 0.56
C VAL A 247 1.82 5.48 1.97
N GLU A 248 2.60 6.55 2.12
CA GLU A 248 3.14 6.94 3.42
C GLU A 248 2.03 7.19 4.46
N GLU A 249 0.88 7.70 4.05
CA GLU A 249 -0.26 7.92 4.94
C GLU A 249 -0.85 6.61 5.53
N PHE A 250 -0.71 5.50 4.81
CA PHE A 250 -1.39 4.24 5.13
C PHE A 250 -0.48 3.17 5.70
N ARG A 251 0.86 3.34 5.66
CA ARG A 251 1.81 2.28 6.03
C ARG A 251 1.52 1.69 7.40
N ALA A 252 1.54 2.50 8.43
CA ALA A 252 1.34 2.03 9.80
C ALA A 252 -0.08 1.50 10.02
N PHE A 253 -1.09 2.20 9.49
CA PHE A 253 -2.50 1.87 9.70
C PHE A 253 -2.95 0.60 8.96
N ILE A 254 -2.56 0.47 7.69
CA ILE A 254 -3.00 -0.66 6.86
C ILE A 254 -2.02 -1.82 6.95
N VAL A 255 -0.71 -1.60 6.67
CA VAL A 255 0.25 -2.69 6.50
C VAL A 255 0.86 -3.13 7.81
N ASP A 256 1.53 -2.24 8.56
CA ASP A 256 2.27 -2.64 9.77
C ASP A 256 1.35 -3.32 10.78
N ARG A 257 0.22 -2.67 11.05
CA ARG A 257 -0.80 -3.21 11.95
C ARG A 257 -1.38 -4.55 11.47
N PHE A 258 -1.48 -4.76 10.17
CA PHE A 258 -1.93 -6.03 9.62
C PHE A 258 -0.87 -7.12 9.80
N VAL A 259 0.38 -6.85 9.43
CA VAL A 259 1.50 -7.78 9.53
C VAL A 259 1.67 -8.27 10.97
N PHE A 260 1.77 -7.35 11.94
CA PHE A 260 1.92 -7.75 13.34
C PHE A 260 0.67 -8.46 13.89
N SER A 261 -0.53 -8.14 13.38
CA SER A 261 -1.74 -8.91 13.73
C SER A 261 -1.69 -10.34 13.20
N LEU A 262 -1.18 -10.58 12.00
CA LEU A 262 -1.01 -11.93 11.44
C LEU A 262 -0.05 -12.76 12.29
N ILE A 263 1.11 -12.19 12.63
CA ILE A 263 2.14 -12.83 13.45
C ILE A 263 1.56 -13.17 14.83
N ASN A 264 0.99 -12.19 15.51
CA ASN A 264 0.54 -12.34 16.90
C ASN A 264 -0.65 -13.28 17.06
N LYS A 265 -1.46 -13.45 16.01
CA LYS A 265 -2.54 -14.44 15.95
C LYS A 265 -2.11 -15.83 15.47
N GLY A 266 -0.82 -16.02 15.15
CA GLY A 266 -0.31 -17.27 14.61
C GLY A 266 -0.92 -17.65 13.25
N GLN A 267 -1.41 -16.67 12.49
CA GLN A 267 -2.05 -16.89 11.18
C GLN A 267 -1.01 -17.09 10.07
N ILE A 268 0.23 -16.69 10.32
CA ILE A 268 1.41 -16.94 9.50
C ILE A 268 2.51 -17.48 10.42
N THR A 269 3.21 -18.52 9.96
CA THR A 269 4.23 -19.27 10.70
C THR A 269 5.48 -19.43 9.85
N LYS A 270 6.59 -19.92 10.42
CA LYS A 270 7.84 -20.18 9.69
C LYS A 270 7.66 -21.02 8.42
N LYS A 271 6.68 -21.93 8.40
CA LYS A 271 6.38 -22.83 7.27
C LYS A 271 5.80 -22.09 6.04
N ASP A 272 5.38 -20.85 6.22
CA ASP A 272 4.81 -20.03 5.18
C ASP A 272 5.88 -19.20 4.44
N PHE A 273 7.17 -19.44 4.71
CA PHE A 273 8.31 -18.75 4.09
C PHE A 273 9.27 -19.71 3.39
N GLU A 274 9.95 -19.17 2.39
CA GLU A 274 11.08 -19.77 1.69
C GLU A 274 12.34 -19.00 2.01
N PHE A 275 13.35 -19.71 2.54
CA PHE A 275 14.67 -19.18 2.84
C PHE A 275 15.62 -19.56 1.71
N LYS A 276 16.23 -18.57 1.07
CA LYS A 276 17.16 -18.80 -0.05
C LYS A 276 18.61 -18.83 0.44
N GLU A 277 19.49 -19.46 -0.31
CA GLU A 277 20.93 -19.58 0.01
C GLU A 277 21.63 -18.22 0.20
N ASN A 278 21.18 -17.19 -0.51
CA ASN A 278 21.70 -15.81 -0.39
C ASN A 278 21.15 -15.05 0.83
N GLY A 279 20.47 -15.74 1.76
CA GLY A 279 19.87 -15.14 2.95
C GLY A 279 18.54 -14.42 2.73
N SER A 280 18.03 -14.34 1.49
CA SER A 280 16.75 -13.70 1.24
C SER A 280 15.58 -14.58 1.70
N VAL A 281 14.53 -13.92 2.23
CA VAL A 281 13.32 -14.55 2.75
C VAL A 281 12.12 -14.08 1.95
N PHE A 282 11.33 -15.01 1.44
CA PHE A 282 10.12 -14.72 0.69
C PHE A 282 8.94 -15.54 1.24
N LEU A 283 7.72 -15.06 1.01
CA LEU A 283 6.53 -15.88 1.25
C LEU A 283 6.49 -17.06 0.28
N SER A 284 6.25 -18.26 0.79
CA SER A 284 5.93 -19.44 -0.02
C SER A 284 4.60 -19.23 -0.77
N GLU A 285 4.27 -20.07 -1.74
CA GLU A 285 2.98 -20.02 -2.43
C GLU A 285 1.82 -20.07 -1.44
N LYS A 286 1.87 -21.01 -0.49
CA LYS A 286 0.86 -21.13 0.59
C LYS A 286 0.82 -19.88 1.46
N GLY A 287 1.98 -19.36 1.86
CA GLY A 287 2.08 -18.14 2.68
C GLY A 287 1.48 -16.93 1.97
N ARG A 288 1.72 -16.78 0.65
CA ARG A 288 1.09 -15.73 -0.17
C ARG A 288 -0.43 -15.89 -0.23
N ALA A 289 -0.92 -17.10 -0.47
CA ALA A 289 -2.36 -17.35 -0.50
C ALA A 289 -3.03 -16.98 0.82
N THR A 290 -2.45 -17.39 1.94
CA THR A 290 -2.92 -17.05 3.30
C THR A 290 -2.91 -15.52 3.52
N PHE A 291 -1.79 -14.85 3.19
CA PHE A 291 -1.68 -13.40 3.33
C PHE A 291 -2.77 -12.68 2.52
N LEU A 292 -2.95 -13.05 1.25
CA LEU A 292 -3.90 -12.40 0.34
C LEU A 292 -5.36 -12.64 0.77
N GLU A 293 -5.70 -13.82 1.24
CA GLU A 293 -7.03 -14.10 1.79
C GLU A 293 -7.35 -13.19 2.99
N LEU A 294 -6.41 -13.10 3.94
CA LEU A 294 -6.59 -12.29 5.14
C LEU A 294 -6.52 -10.78 4.82
N TRP A 295 -5.69 -10.37 3.85
CA TRP A 295 -5.66 -9.02 3.31
C TRP A 295 -7.00 -8.62 2.72
N GLN A 296 -7.60 -9.49 1.92
CA GLN A 296 -8.91 -9.24 1.34
C GLN A 296 -10.00 -9.13 2.40
N LYS A 297 -10.02 -10.01 3.40
CA LYS A 297 -10.94 -9.90 4.56
C LYS A 297 -10.80 -8.56 5.27
N ARG A 298 -9.56 -8.10 5.50
CA ARG A 298 -9.29 -6.81 6.13
C ARG A 298 -9.79 -5.63 5.29
N LYS A 299 -9.63 -5.67 3.99
CA LYS A 299 -10.07 -4.62 3.06
C LYS A 299 -11.59 -4.35 3.12
N HIS A 300 -12.38 -5.33 3.49
CA HIS A 300 -13.83 -5.19 3.67
C HIS A 300 -14.25 -4.57 5.00
N MET A 301 -13.33 -4.40 5.96
CA MET A 301 -13.65 -3.75 7.23
C MET A 301 -13.99 -2.27 7.01
N GLU A 302 -15.00 -1.81 7.72
CA GLU A 302 -15.40 -0.39 7.72
C GLU A 302 -14.55 0.41 8.70
N VAL A 303 -14.18 1.60 8.28
CA VAL A 303 -13.46 2.60 9.09
C VAL A 303 -14.09 3.96 8.86
N GLU A 304 -14.12 4.79 9.88
CA GLU A 304 -14.52 6.19 9.74
C GLU A 304 -13.34 6.98 9.16
N HIS A 305 -13.59 7.69 8.05
CA HIS A 305 -12.57 8.53 7.44
C HIS A 305 -12.39 9.81 8.27
N PRO A 306 -11.16 10.15 8.70
CA PRO A 306 -10.94 11.22 9.68
C PRO A 306 -11.38 12.61 9.22
N TYR A 307 -11.31 12.89 7.92
CA TYR A 307 -11.73 14.18 7.35
C TYR A 307 -13.21 14.20 6.95
N THR A 308 -13.67 13.22 6.16
CA THR A 308 -15.06 13.21 5.65
C THR A 308 -16.08 12.77 6.68
N LYS A 309 -15.64 12.13 7.79
CA LYS A 309 -16.49 11.53 8.83
C LYS A 309 -17.45 10.45 8.31
N GLU A 310 -17.24 10.00 7.08
CA GLU A 310 -18.01 8.92 6.49
C GLU A 310 -17.40 7.55 6.84
N LYS A 311 -18.26 6.56 7.06
CA LYS A 311 -17.84 5.16 7.16
C LYS A 311 -17.58 4.61 5.76
N VAL A 312 -16.35 4.20 5.53
CA VAL A 312 -15.90 3.64 4.25
C VAL A 312 -15.21 2.30 4.47
N LYS A 313 -15.29 1.42 3.49
CA LYS A 313 -14.46 0.22 3.51
C LYS A 313 -12.99 0.60 3.39
N MET A 314 -12.12 -0.10 4.13
CA MET A 314 -10.69 0.18 4.14
C MET A 314 -10.06 0.19 2.73
N MET A 315 -10.54 -0.66 1.83
CA MET A 315 -10.11 -0.69 0.43
C MET A 315 -10.40 0.61 -0.35
N LEU A 316 -11.31 1.44 0.11
CA LEU A 316 -11.68 2.72 -0.54
C LEU A 316 -10.84 3.89 -0.02
N LEU A 317 -10.08 3.72 1.07
CA LEU A 317 -9.29 4.80 1.65
C LEU A 317 -8.32 5.45 0.64
N PRO A 318 -7.51 4.68 -0.14
CA PRO A 318 -6.66 5.29 -1.16
C PRO A 318 -7.44 6.08 -2.20
N TYR A 319 -8.63 5.61 -2.57
CA TYR A 319 -9.48 6.30 -3.55
C TYR A 319 -10.06 7.61 -2.99
N VAL A 320 -10.53 7.60 -1.73
CA VAL A 320 -11.02 8.82 -1.07
C VAL A 320 -9.90 9.85 -0.96
N GLN A 321 -8.69 9.44 -0.55
CA GLN A 321 -7.55 10.34 -0.46
C GLN A 321 -7.09 10.85 -1.83
N ALA A 322 -7.10 10.02 -2.86
CA ALA A 322 -6.82 10.46 -4.23
C ALA A 322 -7.82 11.50 -4.73
N GLN A 323 -9.12 11.35 -4.38
CA GLN A 323 -10.13 12.37 -4.68
C GLN A 323 -9.90 13.69 -3.93
N LEU A 324 -9.55 13.63 -2.63
CA LEU A 324 -9.25 14.81 -1.83
C LEU A 324 -8.00 15.52 -2.36
N LEU A 325 -6.97 14.75 -2.75
CA LEU A 325 -5.76 15.29 -3.38
C LEU A 325 -6.09 15.99 -4.72
N ALA A 326 -6.89 15.34 -5.57
CA ALA A 326 -7.32 15.95 -6.83
C ALA A 326 -8.13 17.25 -6.62
N LYS A 327 -8.98 17.31 -5.59
CA LYS A 327 -9.71 18.53 -5.22
C LYS A 327 -8.76 19.63 -4.74
N ALA A 328 -7.77 19.31 -3.92
CA ALA A 328 -6.76 20.27 -3.46
C ALA A 328 -5.94 20.82 -4.64
N ILE A 329 -5.50 19.95 -5.55
CA ILE A 329 -4.76 20.35 -6.77
C ILE A 329 -5.59 21.27 -7.67
N ARG A 330 -6.93 21.09 -7.73
CA ARG A 330 -7.83 21.97 -8.48
C ARG A 330 -8.17 23.27 -7.76
N GLY A 331 -7.74 23.44 -6.51
CA GLY A 331 -8.10 24.60 -5.69
C GLY A 331 -9.53 24.57 -5.13
N GLU A 332 -10.18 23.40 -5.12
CA GLU A 332 -11.51 23.20 -4.52
C GLU A 332 -11.43 23.03 -2.99
N LEU A 333 -10.25 22.76 -2.47
CA LEU A 333 -9.91 22.74 -1.05
C LEU A 333 -8.76 23.72 -0.80
N GLU A 334 -8.79 24.39 0.34
CA GLU A 334 -7.73 25.31 0.76
C GLU A 334 -6.39 24.60 0.91
N SER A 335 -6.39 23.36 1.41
CA SER A 335 -5.22 22.50 1.53
C SER A 335 -5.60 21.03 1.42
N TYR A 336 -4.63 20.18 1.11
CA TYR A 336 -4.82 18.73 1.11
C TYR A 336 -4.96 18.21 2.55
N PRO A 337 -6.11 17.57 2.92
CA PRO A 337 -6.30 16.96 4.22
C PRO A 337 -5.75 15.51 4.19
N PRO A 338 -4.58 15.24 4.78
CA PRO A 338 -4.01 13.90 4.77
C PRO A 338 -4.78 12.95 5.68
N PHE A 339 -4.67 11.64 5.44
CA PHE A 339 -5.30 10.62 6.28
C PHE A 339 -4.58 10.51 7.62
N MET A 340 -5.13 11.10 8.67
CA MET A 340 -4.61 11.03 10.06
C MET A 340 -5.69 10.50 10.98
N ILE A 341 -5.54 9.26 11.48
CA ILE A 341 -6.48 8.60 12.40
C ILE A 341 -6.47 9.22 13.79
#